data_311fcc49fe682ddf0ebb8db5722f29d0
#
_entry.id   311fcc49fe682ddf0ebb8db5722f29d0
#
_cell.length_a   1.000
_cell.length_b   1.000
_cell.length_c   1.000
_cell.angle_alpha   90.00
_cell.angle_beta   90.00
_cell.angle_gamma   90.00
#
_symmetry.space_group_name_H-M   'P 1'
#
loop_
_entity.id
_entity.type
_entity.pdbx_description
1 polymer ?
#
loop_
_entity_poly.entity_id
_entity_poly.type
_entity_poly.pdbx_seq_one_letter_code
_entity_poly.pdbx_strand_id
1 'polypeptide(L)'
;MTEEQAIIASQILQKVTKLRSILKILEESMIIPEITFRCKSVYHNDTNVFINENDVELKQIVINSTKESLKNQIYKLEQEFKDL
;
A
#
# COMPACT_ATOMS: atom_id res chain seq x y z
N MET A 1 -17.49 8.51 23.10
CA MET A 1 -16.37 7.62 22.69
C MET A 1 -15.53 7.30 23.93
N THR A 2 -15.24 6.03 24.15
CA THR A 2 -14.36 5.62 25.25
C THR A 2 -12.90 5.93 24.92
N GLU A 3 -12.04 5.88 25.94
CA GLU A 3 -10.59 6.08 25.75
C GLU A 3 -10.01 5.03 24.79
N GLU A 4 -10.43 3.77 24.93
CA GLU A 4 -10.01 2.71 24.03
C GLU A 4 -10.46 2.95 22.58
N GLN A 5 -11.69 3.41 22.40
CA GLN A 5 -12.20 3.75 21.06
C GLN A 5 -11.44 4.93 20.47
N ALA A 6 -11.07 5.91 21.26
CA ALA A 6 -10.27 7.05 20.79
C ALA A 6 -8.88 6.61 20.31
N ILE A 7 -8.23 5.67 21.00
CA ILE A 7 -6.96 5.12 20.60
C ILE A 7 -7.08 4.35 19.28
N ILE A 8 -8.09 3.50 19.16
CA ILE A 8 -8.36 2.76 17.94
C ILE A 8 -8.65 3.70 16.77
N ALA A 9 -9.47 4.72 16.98
CA ALA A 9 -9.78 5.72 15.96
C ALA A 9 -8.52 6.43 15.46
N SER A 10 -7.63 6.82 16.37
CA SER A 10 -6.36 7.46 16.03
C SER A 10 -5.47 6.53 15.18
N GLN A 11 -5.38 5.26 15.53
CA GLN A 11 -4.61 4.26 14.78
C GLN A 11 -5.17 4.07 13.38
N ILE A 12 -6.49 3.99 13.25
CA ILE A 12 -7.15 3.86 11.94
C ILE A 12 -6.86 5.08 11.08
N LEU A 13 -6.99 6.29 11.62
CA LEU A 13 -6.73 7.53 10.88
C LEU A 13 -5.28 7.63 10.39
N GLN A 14 -4.32 7.26 11.23
CA GLN A 14 -2.91 7.23 10.83
C GLN A 14 -2.67 6.26 9.68
N LYS A 15 -3.28 5.08 9.75
CA LYS A 15 -3.14 4.05 8.73
C LYS A 15 -3.79 4.48 7.41
N VAL A 16 -4.98 5.05 7.47
CA VAL A 16 -5.70 5.58 6.28
C VAL A 16 -4.88 6.68 5.63
N THR A 17 -4.34 7.61 6.41
CA THR A 17 -3.51 8.71 5.89
C THR A 17 -2.29 8.18 5.15
N LYS A 18 -1.62 7.18 5.71
CA LYS A 18 -0.46 6.55 5.08
C LYS A 18 -0.85 5.87 3.76
N LEU A 19 -1.93 5.10 3.76
CA LEU A 19 -2.38 4.37 2.56
C LEU A 19 -2.82 5.34 1.46
N ARG A 20 -3.50 6.42 1.82
CA ARG A 20 -3.89 7.47 0.85
C ARG A 20 -2.69 8.18 0.24
N SER A 21 -1.65 8.42 1.02
CA SER A 21 -0.41 9.02 0.52
C SER A 21 0.26 8.12 -0.52
N ILE A 22 0.32 6.81 -0.26
CA ILE A 22 0.87 5.84 -1.20
C ILE A 22 0.04 5.79 -2.47
N LEU A 23 -1.28 5.72 -2.33
CA LEU A 23 -2.20 5.69 -3.47
C LEU A 23 -2.08 6.93 -4.34
N LYS A 24 -1.99 8.12 -3.71
CA LYS A 24 -1.82 9.38 -4.43
C LYS A 24 -0.55 9.39 -5.28
N ILE A 25 0.56 8.93 -4.71
CA ILE A 25 1.82 8.84 -5.44
C ILE A 25 1.68 7.92 -6.65
N LEU A 26 1.05 6.76 -6.48
CA LEU A 26 0.86 5.80 -7.58
C LEU A 26 -0.10 6.31 -8.66
N GLU A 27 -1.01 7.22 -8.33
CA GLU A 27 -1.96 7.80 -9.28
C GLU A 27 -1.40 9.00 -10.05
N GLU A 28 -0.27 9.56 -9.63
CA GLU A 28 0.36 10.67 -10.34
C GLU A 28 0.95 10.21 -11.67
N SER A 29 0.47 10.79 -12.77
CA SER A 29 0.87 10.41 -14.13
C SER A 29 2.32 10.77 -14.47
N MET A 30 2.93 11.66 -13.72
CA MET A 30 4.31 12.12 -13.93
C MET A 30 5.36 11.21 -13.28
N ILE A 31 4.92 10.25 -12.47
CA ILE A 31 5.80 9.32 -11.76
C ILE A 31 5.82 7.97 -12.47
N ILE A 32 7.02 7.51 -12.80
CA ILE A 32 7.23 6.16 -13.30
C ILE A 32 7.75 5.35 -12.11
N PRO A 33 6.92 4.50 -11.49
CA PRO A 33 7.36 3.75 -10.33
C PRO A 33 8.34 2.64 -10.70
N GLU A 34 9.41 2.55 -9.94
CA GLU A 34 10.30 1.40 -9.96
C GLU A 34 9.78 0.38 -8.95
N ILE A 35 9.68 -0.88 -9.37
CA ILE A 35 9.19 -1.95 -8.51
C ILE A 35 10.34 -2.88 -8.17
N THR A 36 10.62 -2.97 -6.88
CA THR A 36 11.67 -3.84 -6.35
C THR A 36 11.10 -4.70 -5.24
N PHE A 37 11.30 -6.01 -5.35
CA PHE A 37 10.99 -6.94 -4.27
C PHE A 37 12.27 -7.33 -3.56
N ARG A 38 12.31 -7.10 -2.26
CA ARG A 38 13.40 -7.58 -1.42
C ARG A 38 13.01 -8.93 -0.84
N CYS A 39 13.72 -9.95 -1.27
CA CYS A 39 13.47 -11.31 -0.83
C CYS A 39 14.51 -11.70 0.23
N LYS A 40 14.01 -12.08 1.41
CA LYS A 40 14.86 -12.61 2.48
C LYS A 40 14.83 -14.12 2.45
N SER A 41 16.00 -14.74 2.48
CA SER A 41 16.12 -16.19 2.57
C SER A 41 16.67 -16.57 3.94
N VAL A 42 16.14 -17.66 4.49
CA VAL A 42 16.63 -18.23 5.77
C VAL A 42 18.02 -18.84 5.60
N TYR A 43 18.37 -19.27 4.38
CA TYR A 43 19.59 -20.04 4.11
C TYR A 43 20.62 -19.29 3.24
N HIS A 44 20.24 -18.17 2.65
CA HIS A 44 21.07 -17.41 1.71
C HIS A 44 20.99 -15.91 1.99
N ASN A 45 21.86 -15.15 1.36
CA ASN A 45 21.83 -13.69 1.42
C ASN A 45 20.53 -13.15 0.80
N ASP A 46 20.09 -11.99 1.29
CA ASP A 46 18.93 -11.31 0.75
C ASP A 46 19.13 -11.02 -0.74
N THR A 47 18.10 -11.26 -1.52
CA THR A 47 18.10 -11.01 -2.96
C THR A 47 17.04 -9.96 -3.29
N ASN A 48 17.44 -8.99 -4.12
CA ASN A 48 16.50 -7.99 -4.66
C ASN A 48 16.09 -8.42 -6.07
N VAL A 49 14.78 -8.41 -6.31
CA VAL A 49 14.23 -8.68 -7.64
C VAL A 49 13.65 -7.37 -8.17
N PHE A 50 14.20 -6.93 -9.30
CA PHE A 50 13.76 -5.72 -9.98
C PHE A 50 12.83 -6.09 -11.14
N ILE A 51 11.71 -5.40 -11.25
CA ILE A 51 10.86 -5.51 -12.42
C ILE A 51 11.46 -4.58 -13.47
N ASN A 52 11.93 -5.17 -14.58
CA ASN A 52 12.63 -4.46 -15.64
C ASN A 52 11.73 -3.43 -16.31
N GLU A 53 12.32 -2.31 -16.72
CA GLU A 53 11.60 -1.25 -17.46
C GLU A 53 10.95 -1.77 -18.75
N ASN A 54 11.50 -2.83 -19.34
CA ASN A 54 10.94 -3.44 -20.55
C ASN A 54 9.69 -4.30 -20.29
N ASP A 55 9.43 -4.67 -19.04
CA ASP A 55 8.27 -5.46 -18.65
C ASP A 55 7.09 -4.56 -18.30
N VAL A 56 6.66 -3.73 -19.25
CA VAL A 56 5.60 -2.74 -19.06
C VAL A 56 4.29 -3.40 -18.63
N GLU A 57 3.94 -4.52 -19.22
CA GLU A 57 2.72 -5.26 -18.91
C GLU A 57 2.71 -5.76 -17.47
N LEU A 58 3.78 -6.43 -17.04
CA LEU A 58 3.90 -6.93 -15.67
C LEU A 58 3.88 -5.79 -14.66
N LYS A 59 4.60 -4.72 -14.95
CA LYS A 59 4.66 -3.52 -14.13
C LYS A 59 3.26 -2.91 -13.96
N GLN A 60 2.50 -2.82 -15.06
CA GLN A 60 1.15 -2.28 -15.05
C GLN A 60 0.19 -3.14 -14.22
N ILE A 61 0.30 -4.47 -14.32
CA ILE A 61 -0.50 -5.40 -13.51
C ILE A 61 -0.23 -5.19 -12.02
N VAL A 62 1.05 -5.12 -11.63
CA VAL A 62 1.43 -4.94 -10.22
C VAL A 62 0.93 -3.60 -9.68
N ILE A 63 1.09 -2.53 -10.46
CA ILE A 63 0.64 -1.19 -10.06
C ILE A 63 -0.88 -1.16 -9.91
N ASN A 64 -1.62 -1.68 -10.87
CA ASN A 64 -3.09 -1.70 -10.83
C ASN A 64 -3.62 -2.54 -9.67
N SER A 65 -3.04 -3.71 -9.43
CA SER A 65 -3.41 -4.58 -8.31
C SER A 65 -3.12 -3.90 -6.97
N THR A 66 -2.00 -3.20 -6.86
CA THR A 66 -1.64 -2.45 -5.65
C THR A 66 -2.62 -1.30 -5.39
N LYS A 67 -2.97 -0.53 -6.41
CA LYS A 67 -3.95 0.56 -6.30
C LYS A 67 -5.30 0.04 -5.82
N GLU A 68 -5.78 -1.05 -6.41
CA GLU A 68 -7.06 -1.66 -6.03
C GLU A 68 -7.03 -2.16 -4.60
N SER A 69 -5.96 -2.84 -4.20
CA SER A 69 -5.78 -3.30 -2.82
C SER A 69 -5.76 -2.14 -1.82
N LEU A 70 -5.09 -1.05 -2.16
CA LEU A 70 -5.06 0.16 -1.32
C LEU A 70 -6.45 0.76 -1.15
N LYS A 71 -7.22 0.88 -2.23
CA LYS A 71 -8.59 1.39 -2.17
C LYS A 71 -9.48 0.52 -1.29
N ASN A 72 -9.36 -0.79 -1.42
CA ASN A 72 -10.14 -1.76 -0.62
C ASN A 72 -9.78 -1.68 0.87
N GLN A 73 -8.49 -1.56 1.19
CA GLN A 73 -8.03 -1.44 2.57
C GLN A 73 -8.49 -0.12 3.19
N ILE A 74 -8.40 0.98 2.46
CA ILE A 74 -8.89 2.29 2.91
C ILE A 74 -10.38 2.22 3.20
N TYR A 75 -11.16 1.63 2.30
CA TYR A 75 -12.60 1.48 2.48
C TYR A 75 -12.94 0.68 3.75
N LYS A 76 -12.28 -0.45 3.97
CA LYS A 76 -12.50 -1.27 5.17
C LYS A 76 -12.18 -0.51 6.45
N LEU A 77 -11.07 0.22 6.46
CA LEU A 77 -10.66 1.00 7.63
C LEU A 77 -11.63 2.16 7.90
N GLU A 78 -12.14 2.79 6.86
CA GLU A 78 -13.17 3.84 7.01
C GLU A 78 -14.48 3.28 7.57
N GLN A 79 -14.87 2.06 7.20
CA GLN A 79 -16.03 1.39 7.77
C GLN A 79 -15.80 1.03 9.23
N GLU A 80 -14.63 0.53 9.59
CA GLU A 80 -14.28 0.28 10.99
C GLU A 80 -14.34 1.56 11.83
N PHE A 81 -13.88 2.67 11.28
CA PHE A 81 -13.96 3.97 11.95
C PHE A 81 -15.41 4.40 12.20
N LYS A 82 -16.29 4.21 11.22
CA LYS A 82 -17.73 4.54 11.37
C LYS A 82 -18.42 3.67 12.41
N ASP A 83 -17.96 2.44 12.58
CA ASP A 83 -18.57 1.49 13.52
C ASP A 83 -18.10 1.68 14.97
N LEU A 84 -17.19 2.60 15.19
CA LEU A 84 -16.78 2.96 16.56
C LEU A 84 -17.88 3.79 17.31
#